data_3d4ac91da7d3200c47d84045958aeedf
#
_entry.id   3d4ac91da7d3200c47d84045958aeedf
#
_cell.length_a   1.000
_cell.length_b   1.000
_cell.length_c   1.000
_cell.angle_alpha   90.00
_cell.angle_beta   90.00
_cell.angle_gamma   90.00
#
_symmetry.space_group_name_H-M   'P 1'
#
loop_
_entity.id
_entity.type
_entity.pdbx_description
1 polymer ?
#
loop_
_entity_poly.entity_id
_entity_poly.type
_entity_poly.pdbx_seq_one_letter_code
_entity_poly.pdbx_strand_id
1 'polypeptide(L)'
;HVPILPALGNHEGNASLYYEYFDLPDAHGTERWYTTDYGNVRVLTLDSNIGGATQTAWLQGELDEAAGWESIDFVIAQLHHPHESEQWTPGESGFTTAVVELLEQWSSETGKPSVHVFGHTHGYSRGQRRDHRHLMVNAATAMGSIDYWGYYPNNDYEDFTVSRVDWGFCVFTSTAGSNPTL
;
A
#
# COMPACT_ATOMS: atom_id res chain seq x y z
N HIS A 1 9.51 -3.20 21.78
CA HIS A 1 9.82 -2.42 20.57
C HIS A 1 8.72 -2.66 19.55
N VAL A 2 8.24 -1.60 18.93
CA VAL A 2 7.33 -1.68 17.80
C VAL A 2 8.19 -1.50 16.55
N PRO A 3 8.21 -2.44 15.59
CA PRO A 3 8.96 -2.27 14.36
C PRO A 3 8.34 -1.14 13.53
N ILE A 4 9.20 -0.41 12.82
CA ILE A 4 8.79 0.61 11.86
C ILE A 4 9.16 0.07 10.48
N LEU A 5 8.19 0.03 9.56
CA LEU A 5 8.35 -0.41 8.18
C LEU A 5 8.10 0.81 7.26
N PRO A 6 9.09 1.65 6.98
CA PRO A 6 8.89 2.85 6.18
C PRO A 6 8.79 2.53 4.69
N ALA A 7 7.91 3.22 3.97
CA ALA A 7 7.89 3.28 2.52
C ALA A 7 8.44 4.63 2.05
N LEU A 8 9.29 4.64 1.04
CA LEU A 8 9.86 5.86 0.47
C LEU A 8 8.80 6.70 -0.23
N GLY A 9 8.72 7.98 0.15
CA GLY A 9 7.94 8.98 -0.56
C GLY A 9 8.79 9.85 -1.47
N ASN A 10 8.16 10.75 -2.21
CA ASN A 10 8.84 11.66 -3.13
C ASN A 10 9.68 12.73 -2.39
N HIS A 11 9.36 13.04 -1.14
CA HIS A 11 10.10 14.02 -0.33
C HIS A 11 11.39 13.46 0.27
N GLU A 12 11.54 12.16 0.41
CA GLU A 12 12.80 11.52 0.83
C GLU A 12 13.89 11.67 -0.23
N GLY A 13 13.53 11.78 -1.51
CA GLY A 13 14.44 12.13 -2.60
C GLY A 13 15.69 11.24 -2.71
N ASN A 14 15.62 9.98 -2.27
CA ASN A 14 16.76 9.06 -2.17
C ASN A 14 17.88 9.58 -1.22
N ALA A 15 17.51 10.25 -0.13
CA ALA A 15 18.45 10.77 0.86
C ALA A 15 19.21 9.63 1.56
N SER A 16 20.54 9.78 1.68
CA SER A 16 21.39 8.79 2.38
C SER A 16 20.94 8.56 3.82
N LEU A 17 20.44 9.60 4.48
CA LEU A 17 19.94 9.52 5.85
C LEU A 17 18.80 8.48 6.03
N TYR A 18 17.99 8.26 5.03
CA TYR A 18 16.95 7.21 5.09
C TYR A 18 17.59 5.84 5.33
N TYR A 19 18.62 5.51 4.56
CA TYR A 19 19.34 4.23 4.64
C TYR A 19 20.31 4.15 5.83
N GLU A 20 20.68 5.29 6.42
CA GLU A 20 21.49 5.33 7.65
C GLU A 20 20.65 5.13 8.92
N TYR A 21 19.38 5.56 8.89
CA TYR A 21 18.47 5.43 10.02
C TYR A 21 17.69 4.12 10.06
N PHE A 22 17.40 3.54 8.89
CA PHE A 22 16.64 2.31 8.79
C PHE A 22 17.52 1.19 8.25
N ASP A 23 17.59 0.09 9.00
CA ASP A 23 18.23 -1.17 8.61
C ASP A 23 17.12 -2.10 8.11
N LEU A 24 16.82 -2.01 6.82
CA LEU A 24 15.68 -2.68 6.20
C LEU A 24 16.12 -3.96 5.48
N PRO A 25 15.21 -4.90 5.24
CA PRO A 25 15.55 -6.11 4.48
C PRO A 25 16.10 -5.76 3.09
N ASP A 26 17.30 -6.25 2.79
CA ASP A 26 18.00 -6.04 1.51
C ASP A 26 18.19 -7.37 0.76
N ALA A 27 17.09 -8.02 0.42
CA ALA A 27 17.15 -9.29 -0.32
C ALA A 27 17.52 -9.13 -1.81
N HIS A 28 17.50 -7.91 -2.34
CA HIS A 28 17.66 -7.60 -3.76
C HIS A 28 18.74 -6.53 -4.05
N GLY A 29 19.65 -6.28 -3.11
CA GLY A 29 20.65 -5.21 -3.20
C GLY A 29 20.06 -3.82 -3.06
N THR A 30 18.89 -3.71 -2.43
CA THR A 30 18.22 -2.44 -2.19
C THR A 30 17.27 -2.53 -0.99
N GLU A 31 17.24 -1.49 -0.19
CA GLU A 31 16.28 -1.31 0.91
C GLU A 31 15.02 -0.55 0.48
N ARG A 32 14.83 -0.35 -0.84
CA ARG A 32 13.74 0.45 -1.39
C ARG A 32 12.41 -0.29 -1.41
N TRP A 33 12.46 -1.61 -1.61
CA TRP A 33 11.29 -2.50 -1.52
C TRP A 33 11.68 -3.78 -0.83
N TYR A 34 10.80 -4.28 0.00
CA TYR A 34 11.06 -5.44 0.86
C TYR A 34 9.76 -6.07 1.36
N THR A 35 9.89 -7.30 1.87
CA THR A 35 8.81 -8.07 2.47
C THR A 35 9.06 -8.26 3.96
N THR A 36 7.98 -8.24 4.75
CA THR A 36 7.99 -8.61 6.16
C THR A 36 6.71 -9.35 6.50
N ASP A 37 6.83 -10.52 7.12
CA ASP A 37 5.70 -11.28 7.61
C ASP A 37 5.45 -10.98 9.09
N TYR A 38 4.20 -10.70 9.43
CA TYR A 38 3.75 -10.48 10.79
C TYR A 38 2.50 -11.31 11.08
N GLY A 39 2.68 -12.41 11.79
CA GLY A 39 1.61 -13.37 12.04
C GLY A 39 1.09 -13.98 10.73
N ASN A 40 -0.17 -13.75 10.42
CA ASN A 40 -0.82 -14.21 9.20
C ASN A 40 -0.92 -13.13 8.10
N VAL A 41 -0.16 -12.06 8.24
CA VAL A 41 -0.14 -10.93 7.29
C VAL A 41 1.24 -10.83 6.66
N ARG A 42 1.30 -10.79 5.33
CA ARG A 42 2.49 -10.39 4.56
C ARG A 42 2.40 -8.91 4.23
N VAL A 43 3.39 -8.15 4.66
CA VAL A 43 3.52 -6.72 4.33
C VAL A 43 4.56 -6.57 3.23
N LEU A 44 4.14 -6.01 2.10
CA LEU A 44 4.94 -5.71 0.93
C LEU A 44 5.16 -4.20 0.86
N THR A 45 6.39 -3.76 1.08
CA THR A 45 6.75 -2.34 0.95
C THR A 45 7.33 -2.11 -0.43
N LEU A 46 6.83 -1.09 -1.15
CA LEU A 46 7.23 -0.77 -2.51
C LEU A 46 7.67 0.69 -2.63
N ASP A 47 8.58 0.95 -3.57
CA ASP A 47 9.02 2.30 -3.92
C ASP A 47 8.34 2.78 -5.20
N SER A 48 7.26 3.52 -5.05
CA SER A 48 6.51 4.09 -6.17
C SER A 48 7.17 5.29 -6.85
N ASN A 49 8.31 5.77 -6.32
CA ASN A 49 9.07 6.86 -6.98
C ASN A 49 9.80 6.36 -8.23
N ILE A 50 10.28 5.12 -8.22
CA ILE A 50 11.03 4.55 -9.34
C ILE A 50 10.23 3.52 -10.13
N GLY A 51 9.35 2.74 -9.47
CA GLY A 51 8.54 1.71 -10.11
C GLY A 51 9.36 0.71 -10.93
N GLY A 52 8.77 0.25 -12.02
CA GLY A 52 9.46 -0.50 -13.08
C GLY A 52 9.35 -2.02 -12.98
N ALA A 53 9.74 -2.68 -14.10
CA ALA A 53 9.54 -4.11 -14.31
C ALA A 53 10.24 -5.02 -13.28
N THR A 54 11.40 -4.61 -12.76
CA THR A 54 12.13 -5.37 -11.74
C THR A 54 11.32 -5.48 -10.45
N GLN A 55 10.77 -4.36 -10.00
CA GLN A 55 9.96 -4.33 -8.78
C GLN A 55 8.60 -5.04 -8.97
N THR A 56 8.00 -4.90 -10.15
CA THR A 56 6.76 -5.62 -10.49
C THR A 56 6.98 -7.13 -10.53
N ALA A 57 8.10 -7.60 -11.12
CA ALA A 57 8.43 -9.02 -11.16
C ALA A 57 8.73 -9.59 -9.76
N TRP A 58 9.39 -8.80 -8.90
CA TRP A 58 9.59 -9.16 -7.50
C TRP A 58 8.24 -9.27 -6.77
N LEU A 59 7.36 -8.27 -6.92
CA LEU A 59 6.02 -8.29 -6.33
C LEU A 59 5.25 -9.55 -6.73
N GLN A 60 5.27 -9.92 -8.01
CA GLN A 60 4.62 -11.14 -8.49
C GLN A 60 5.16 -12.38 -7.77
N GLY A 61 6.49 -12.49 -7.63
CA GLY A 61 7.12 -13.60 -6.89
C GLY A 61 6.70 -13.68 -5.43
N GLU A 62 6.61 -12.54 -4.75
CA GLU A 62 6.14 -12.46 -3.36
C GLU A 62 4.66 -12.86 -3.21
N LEU A 63 3.84 -12.48 -4.18
CA LEU A 63 2.43 -12.86 -4.22
C LEU A 63 2.25 -14.36 -4.51
N ASP A 64 3.03 -14.92 -5.44
CA ASP A 64 3.02 -16.35 -5.74
C ASP A 64 3.43 -17.18 -4.51
N GLU A 65 4.45 -16.72 -3.78
CA GLU A 65 4.85 -17.35 -2.53
C GLU A 65 3.75 -17.27 -1.47
N ALA A 66 3.15 -16.08 -1.26
CA ALA A 66 2.04 -15.89 -0.31
C ALA A 66 0.81 -16.72 -0.66
N ALA A 67 0.57 -16.97 -1.94
CA ALA A 67 -0.52 -17.85 -2.40
C ALA A 67 -0.34 -19.28 -1.90
N GLY A 68 0.90 -19.79 -1.93
CA GLY A 68 1.26 -21.15 -1.51
C GLY A 68 1.38 -21.34 0.01
N TRP A 69 1.46 -20.27 0.80
CA TRP A 69 1.65 -20.38 2.24
C TRP A 69 0.31 -20.38 3.00
N GLU A 70 -0.01 -21.51 3.65
CA GLU A 70 -1.23 -21.64 4.47
C GLU A 70 -1.24 -20.70 5.68
N SER A 71 -0.06 -20.26 6.15
CA SER A 71 0.08 -19.33 7.27
C SER A 71 -0.23 -17.89 6.92
N ILE A 72 -0.25 -17.52 5.64
CA ILE A 72 -0.55 -16.15 5.18
C ILE A 72 -2.01 -16.09 4.73
N ASP A 73 -2.80 -15.32 5.46
CA ASP A 73 -4.22 -15.08 5.17
C ASP A 73 -4.44 -13.76 4.42
N PHE A 74 -3.55 -12.77 4.62
CA PHE A 74 -3.70 -11.41 4.11
C PHE A 74 -2.40 -10.89 3.54
N VAL A 75 -2.52 -10.07 2.50
CA VAL A 75 -1.42 -9.27 1.95
C VAL A 75 -1.74 -7.78 2.10
N ILE A 76 -0.80 -7.02 2.66
CA ILE A 76 -0.86 -5.55 2.72
C ILE A 76 0.31 -5.01 1.91
N ALA A 77 0.04 -4.31 0.80
CA ALA A 77 1.04 -3.54 0.07
C ALA A 77 1.01 -2.08 0.55
N GLN A 78 2.18 -1.54 0.93
CA GLN A 78 2.32 -0.13 1.27
C GLN A 78 3.26 0.56 0.29
N LEU A 79 2.88 1.74 -0.18
CA LEU A 79 3.64 2.56 -1.10
C LEU A 79 3.16 4.02 -1.01
N HIS A 80 3.92 4.95 -1.60
CA HIS A 80 3.63 6.36 -1.42
C HIS A 80 2.55 6.89 -2.38
N HIS A 81 2.71 6.69 -3.70
CA HIS A 81 1.79 7.27 -4.67
C HIS A 81 0.51 6.43 -4.82
N PRO A 82 -0.67 7.07 -4.99
CA PRO A 82 -1.94 6.39 -5.18
C PRO A 82 -2.08 5.72 -6.55
N HIS A 83 -2.94 4.73 -6.64
CA HIS A 83 -3.55 4.28 -7.89
C HIS A 83 -4.62 5.29 -8.35
N GLU A 84 -5.57 5.57 -7.48
CA GLU A 84 -6.63 6.55 -7.63
C GLU A 84 -6.59 7.51 -6.44
N SER A 85 -6.72 8.80 -6.71
CA SER A 85 -6.70 9.86 -5.70
C SER A 85 -7.86 10.81 -5.88
N GLU A 86 -8.82 10.78 -4.96
CA GLU A 86 -10.02 11.60 -5.07
C GLU A 86 -9.74 13.10 -5.02
N GLN A 87 -8.81 13.53 -4.15
CA GLN A 87 -8.56 14.96 -3.91
C GLN A 87 -7.48 15.56 -4.81
N TRP A 88 -6.66 14.73 -5.46
CA TRP A 88 -5.57 15.19 -6.32
C TRP A 88 -5.21 14.15 -7.39
N THR A 89 -5.98 14.08 -8.46
CA THR A 89 -5.75 13.13 -9.57
C THR A 89 -4.38 13.22 -10.22
N PRO A 90 -3.68 14.40 -10.32
CA PRO A 90 -2.31 14.44 -10.84
C PRO A 90 -1.28 13.71 -9.98
N GLY A 91 -1.62 13.32 -8.74
CA GLY A 91 -0.77 12.53 -7.87
C GLY A 91 -0.78 11.02 -8.15
N GLU A 92 -1.66 10.56 -9.03
CA GLU A 92 -1.82 9.15 -9.39
C GLU A 92 -0.60 8.59 -10.13
N SER A 93 -0.33 7.31 -9.93
CA SER A 93 0.83 6.62 -10.47
C SER A 93 0.44 5.38 -11.28
N GLY A 94 0.88 5.33 -12.55
CA GLY A 94 0.70 4.14 -13.38
C GLY A 94 1.45 2.90 -12.85
N PHE A 95 2.52 3.08 -12.08
CA PHE A 95 3.16 1.97 -11.37
C PHE A 95 2.24 1.40 -10.30
N THR A 96 1.59 2.26 -9.50
CA THR A 96 0.63 1.81 -8.49
C THR A 96 -0.58 1.14 -9.11
N THR A 97 -1.03 1.59 -10.29
CA THR A 97 -2.06 0.89 -11.07
C THR A 97 -1.66 -0.56 -11.34
N ALA A 98 -0.44 -0.80 -11.84
CA ALA A 98 0.03 -2.16 -12.09
C ALA A 98 0.16 -3.00 -10.80
N VAL A 99 0.53 -2.38 -9.68
CA VAL A 99 0.55 -3.05 -8.35
C VAL A 99 -0.85 -3.48 -7.95
N VAL A 100 -1.83 -2.59 -8.08
CA VAL A 100 -3.24 -2.87 -7.72
C VAL A 100 -3.80 -3.99 -8.59
N GLU A 101 -3.55 -3.98 -9.90
CA GLU A 101 -3.96 -5.06 -10.80
C GLU A 101 -3.44 -6.44 -10.37
N LEU A 102 -2.17 -6.52 -9.94
CA LEU A 102 -1.59 -7.76 -9.41
C LEU A 102 -2.24 -8.19 -8.09
N LEU A 103 -2.52 -7.26 -7.19
CA LEU A 103 -3.17 -7.55 -5.91
C LEU A 103 -4.63 -8.01 -6.10
N GLU A 104 -5.36 -7.40 -7.01
CA GLU A 104 -6.73 -7.79 -7.37
C GLU A 104 -6.76 -9.18 -8.00
N GLN A 105 -5.85 -9.45 -8.93
CA GLN A 105 -5.71 -10.78 -9.53
C GLN A 105 -5.41 -11.84 -8.47
N TRP A 106 -4.40 -11.59 -7.63
CA TRP A 106 -4.01 -12.48 -6.54
C TRP A 106 -5.19 -12.77 -5.58
N SER A 107 -5.92 -11.72 -5.17
CA SER A 107 -7.11 -11.86 -4.33
C SER A 107 -8.19 -12.71 -4.98
N SER A 108 -8.40 -12.54 -6.27
CA SER A 108 -9.43 -13.29 -7.03
C SER A 108 -9.04 -14.77 -7.19
N GLU A 109 -7.77 -15.05 -7.45
CA GLU A 109 -7.26 -16.40 -7.67
C GLU A 109 -7.16 -17.22 -6.37
N THR A 110 -6.76 -16.56 -5.28
CA THR A 110 -6.54 -17.24 -3.98
C THR A 110 -7.76 -17.21 -3.07
N GLY A 111 -8.66 -16.27 -3.26
CA GLY A 111 -9.75 -15.95 -2.34
C GLY A 111 -9.29 -15.24 -1.06
N LYS A 112 -7.98 -14.98 -0.90
CA LYS A 112 -7.40 -14.25 0.25
C LYS A 112 -7.52 -12.74 0.02
N PRO A 113 -7.92 -11.94 1.03
CA PRO A 113 -8.01 -10.49 0.87
C PRO A 113 -6.65 -9.82 0.73
N SER A 114 -6.59 -8.76 -0.06
CA SER A 114 -5.45 -7.86 -0.16
C SER A 114 -5.84 -6.42 0.17
N VAL A 115 -4.86 -5.64 0.60
CA VAL A 115 -5.01 -4.22 0.92
C VAL A 115 -3.87 -3.47 0.29
N HIS A 116 -4.09 -2.29 -0.31
CA HIS A 116 -3.00 -1.35 -0.49
C HIS A 116 -3.22 -0.09 0.34
N VAL A 117 -2.14 0.34 1.00
CA VAL A 117 -2.09 1.55 1.80
C VAL A 117 -1.19 2.54 1.10
N PHE A 118 -1.67 3.74 0.91
CA PHE A 118 -0.95 4.78 0.20
C PHE A 118 -1.04 6.14 0.89
N GLY A 119 -0.29 7.09 0.39
CA GLY A 119 -0.23 8.46 0.87
C GLY A 119 -0.25 9.47 -0.28
N HIS A 120 0.70 10.40 -0.28
CA HIS A 120 0.94 11.44 -1.27
C HIS A 120 -0.15 12.52 -1.32
N THR A 121 -1.41 12.13 -1.48
CA THR A 121 -2.57 13.00 -1.32
C THR A 121 -2.93 13.06 0.16
N HIS A 122 -2.86 14.24 0.75
CA HIS A 122 -3.00 14.44 2.19
C HIS A 122 -4.47 14.45 2.62
N GLY A 123 -5.06 13.30 2.71
CA GLY A 123 -6.43 13.06 3.14
C GLY A 123 -6.61 11.63 3.59
N TYR A 124 -7.80 11.31 4.04
CA TYR A 124 -8.21 9.95 4.31
C TYR A 124 -9.26 9.54 3.30
N SER A 125 -9.03 8.45 2.61
CA SER A 125 -10.06 7.78 1.83
C SER A 125 -9.94 6.27 1.95
N ARG A 126 -11.09 5.60 1.88
CA ARG A 126 -11.17 4.15 1.96
C ARG A 126 -12.25 3.64 1.02
N GLY A 127 -11.88 2.61 0.29
CA GLY A 127 -12.80 1.96 -0.63
C GLY A 127 -12.45 0.51 -0.89
N GLN A 128 -13.28 -0.13 -1.66
CA GLN A 128 -13.10 -1.50 -2.10
C GLN A 128 -13.59 -1.65 -3.53
N ARG A 129 -12.78 -2.25 -4.38
CA ARG A 129 -13.19 -2.63 -5.72
C ARG A 129 -14.34 -3.64 -5.65
N ARG A 130 -15.39 -3.40 -6.43
CA ARG A 130 -16.65 -4.17 -6.31
C ARG A 130 -16.49 -5.65 -6.58
N ASP A 131 -15.58 -6.02 -7.48
CA ASP A 131 -15.42 -7.38 -7.97
C ASP A 131 -14.25 -8.13 -7.32
N HIS A 132 -13.50 -7.47 -6.41
CA HIS A 132 -12.28 -8.01 -5.80
C HIS A 132 -12.30 -7.86 -4.27
N ARG A 133 -11.64 -8.80 -3.58
CA ARG A 133 -11.39 -8.69 -2.13
C ARG A 133 -10.18 -7.80 -1.86
N HIS A 134 -10.12 -6.65 -2.53
CA HIS A 134 -9.05 -5.69 -2.46
C HIS A 134 -9.52 -4.38 -1.84
N LEU A 135 -8.93 -4.01 -0.69
CA LEU A 135 -9.23 -2.76 0.02
C LEU A 135 -8.19 -1.70 -0.33
N MET A 136 -8.65 -0.49 -0.59
CA MET A 136 -7.83 0.69 -0.84
C MET A 136 -7.90 1.64 0.34
N VAL A 137 -6.76 2.10 0.86
CA VAL A 137 -6.71 2.98 2.04
C VAL A 137 -5.69 4.09 1.82
N ASN A 138 -6.15 5.32 1.67
CA ASN A 138 -5.31 6.50 1.84
C ASN A 138 -5.20 6.82 3.33
N ALA A 139 -3.97 6.80 3.87
CA ALA A 139 -3.68 7.06 5.27
C ALA A 139 -2.78 8.28 5.48
N ALA A 140 -2.69 9.20 4.52
CA ALA A 140 -1.79 10.35 4.53
C ALA A 140 -2.32 11.51 5.40
N THR A 141 -2.71 11.20 6.63
CA THR A 141 -3.35 12.16 7.54
C THR A 141 -2.61 12.35 8.86
N ALA A 142 -1.45 11.74 9.04
CA ALA A 142 -0.74 11.81 10.32
C ALA A 142 0.05 13.12 10.52
N MET A 143 0.49 13.77 9.44
CA MET A 143 1.30 15.01 9.49
C MET A 143 1.15 15.84 8.20
N GLY A 144 1.63 17.10 8.24
CA GLY A 144 1.66 17.98 7.09
C GLY A 144 0.37 18.80 6.92
N SER A 145 0.18 19.37 5.75
CA SER A 145 -1.08 20.04 5.38
C SER A 145 -2.10 19.00 4.91
N ILE A 146 -3.37 19.26 5.12
CA ILE A 146 -4.44 18.43 4.56
C ILE A 146 -4.88 19.04 3.22
N ASP A 147 -5.13 18.21 2.23
CA ASP A 147 -5.71 18.62 0.96
C ASP A 147 -7.23 18.69 1.07
N TYR A 148 -7.81 19.72 0.44
CA TYR A 148 -9.26 19.96 0.47
C TYR A 148 -9.86 19.72 -0.90
N TRP A 149 -11.08 19.19 -0.93
CA TRP A 149 -11.87 19.06 -2.15
C TRP A 149 -11.95 20.37 -2.93
N GLY A 150 -11.65 20.31 -4.23
CA GLY A 150 -11.69 21.45 -5.13
C GLY A 150 -10.46 22.36 -5.07
N TYR A 151 -9.48 22.06 -4.23
CA TYR A 151 -8.21 22.80 -4.21
C TYR A 151 -7.31 22.42 -5.40
N TYR A 152 -7.32 21.13 -5.75
CA TYR A 152 -6.63 20.55 -6.92
C TYR A 152 -7.63 19.89 -7.87
N PRO A 153 -7.22 19.51 -9.09
CA PRO A 153 -8.00 18.59 -9.91
C PRO A 153 -8.32 17.32 -9.10
N ASN A 154 -9.59 16.99 -9.04
CA ASN A 154 -10.13 15.91 -8.20
C ASN A 154 -11.14 15.07 -8.98
N ASN A 155 -11.43 13.87 -8.48
CA ASN A 155 -12.44 12.99 -9.01
C ASN A 155 -13.09 12.20 -7.88
N ASP A 156 -14.40 12.09 -7.91
CA ASP A 156 -15.18 11.29 -6.97
C ASP A 156 -15.30 9.87 -7.54
N TYR A 157 -14.38 9.00 -7.13
CA TYR A 157 -14.36 7.61 -7.59
C TYR A 157 -15.39 6.77 -6.84
N GLU A 158 -16.23 6.06 -7.58
CA GLU A 158 -17.31 5.22 -7.03
C GLU A 158 -16.82 4.12 -6.06
N ASP A 159 -15.55 3.71 -6.18
CA ASP A 159 -14.96 2.68 -5.35
C ASP A 159 -14.57 3.17 -3.96
N PHE A 160 -14.41 4.48 -3.76
CA PHE A 160 -14.22 5.06 -2.43
C PHE A 160 -15.56 5.34 -1.75
N THR A 161 -15.78 4.71 -0.63
CA THR A 161 -17.04 4.83 0.13
C THR A 161 -16.94 5.78 1.32
N VAL A 162 -15.72 6.14 1.70
CA VAL A 162 -15.43 7.07 2.79
C VAL A 162 -14.28 7.96 2.41
N SER A 163 -14.49 9.27 2.43
CA SER A 163 -13.46 10.29 2.27
C SER A 163 -13.60 11.37 3.32
N ARG A 164 -12.49 11.78 3.92
CA ARG A 164 -12.45 12.77 5.00
C ARG A 164 -11.24 13.68 4.88
N VAL A 165 -11.46 14.91 5.28
CA VAL A 165 -10.45 15.96 5.39
C VAL A 165 -10.15 16.15 6.88
N ASP A 166 -9.61 15.12 7.51
CA ASP A 166 -9.33 15.09 8.94
C ASP A 166 -7.96 14.46 9.21
N TRP A 167 -7.36 14.83 10.34
CA TRP A 167 -6.15 14.20 10.85
C TRP A 167 -6.46 12.83 11.45
N GLY A 168 -5.57 11.86 11.26
CA GLY A 168 -5.79 10.53 11.80
C GLY A 168 -4.69 9.51 11.47
N PHE A 169 -4.99 8.28 11.80
CA PHE A 169 -4.18 7.10 11.46
C PHE A 169 -5.09 5.88 11.33
N CYS A 170 -4.60 4.86 10.62
CA CYS A 170 -5.33 3.61 10.49
C CYS A 170 -4.74 2.55 11.43
N VAL A 171 -5.61 1.70 11.98
CA VAL A 171 -5.22 0.50 12.72
C VAL A 171 -5.79 -0.69 12.00
N PHE A 172 -4.93 -1.60 11.60
CA PHE A 172 -5.30 -2.90 11.07
C PHE A 172 -5.14 -3.95 12.18
N THR A 173 -6.17 -4.76 12.40
CA THR A 173 -6.14 -5.82 13.39
C THR A 173 -6.44 -7.14 12.72
N SER A 174 -5.48 -8.05 12.69
CA SER A 174 -5.68 -9.37 12.12
C SER A 174 -5.89 -10.44 13.19
N THR A 175 -6.71 -11.42 12.88
CA THR A 175 -6.86 -12.66 13.66
C THR A 175 -6.60 -13.85 12.74
N ALA A 176 -5.81 -14.82 13.22
CA ALA A 176 -5.57 -16.07 12.52
C ALA A 176 -6.57 -17.15 12.97
N GLY A 177 -6.67 -18.24 12.22
CA GLY A 177 -7.49 -19.41 12.56
C GLY A 177 -8.35 -19.89 11.39
N SER A 178 -9.36 -20.68 11.68
CA SER A 178 -10.24 -21.25 10.65
C SER A 178 -11.16 -20.22 9.94
N ASN A 179 -11.26 -19.02 10.50
CA ASN A 179 -12.00 -17.90 9.90
C ASN A 179 -11.21 -16.61 10.18
N PRO A 180 -10.10 -16.38 9.44
CA PRO A 180 -9.26 -15.24 9.68
C PRO A 180 -9.98 -13.92 9.34
N THR A 181 -9.64 -12.85 10.08
CA THR A 181 -10.18 -11.49 9.87
C THR A 181 -9.06 -10.46 9.82
N LEU A 182 -9.27 -9.39 9.08
CA LEU A 182 -8.44 -8.20 9.04
C LEU A 182 -9.32 -6.95 9.25
#